data_a2d483b473dbeac8d39277912db4df82
#
_entry.id   a2d483b473dbeac8d39277912db4df82
#
_cell.length_a   1.000
_cell.length_b   1.000
_cell.length_c   1.000
_cell.angle_alpha   90.00
_cell.angle_beta   90.00
_cell.angle_gamma   90.00
#
_symmetry.space_group_name_H-M   'P 1'
#
loop_
_entity.id
_entity.type
_entity.pdbx_description
1 polymer ?
#
loop_
_entity_poly.entity_id
_entity_poly.type
_entity_poly.pdbx_seq_one_letter_code
_entity_poly.pdbx_strand_id
1 'polypeptide(L)'
;MRTLTAFGFHVVGKLRATQIQAVPYPGLATDLHPPMAVLLTQAHGVSFVHERVYDNRFLYLGELRKLGAELVQAGATAVISGPTLLVGAPVRALDIRAGAALVLAGLAAEGETDIADIFHLDRGYQDLEEKLRGLGADVERI
;
A
#
# COMPACT_ATOMS: atom_id res chain seq x y z
N MET A 1 22.20 20.53 -19.38
CA MET A 1 20.76 20.22 -19.45
C MET A 1 20.61 18.71 -19.26
N ARG A 2 20.20 18.28 -18.09
CA ARG A 2 19.95 16.85 -17.83
C ARG A 2 18.51 16.56 -18.27
N THR A 3 18.35 15.83 -19.37
CA THR A 3 17.05 15.31 -19.77
C THR A 3 16.72 14.15 -18.84
N LEU A 4 15.82 14.37 -17.90
CA LEU A 4 15.19 13.28 -17.16
C LEU A 4 14.25 12.56 -18.13
N THR A 5 14.67 11.40 -18.60
CA THR A 5 13.78 10.48 -19.29
C THR A 5 12.85 9.90 -18.22
N ALA A 6 11.64 10.43 -18.11
CA ALA A 6 10.63 9.85 -17.25
C ALA A 6 10.24 8.50 -17.84
N PHE A 7 10.52 7.42 -17.12
CA PHE A 7 9.91 6.12 -17.42
C PHE A 7 8.45 6.21 -16.98
N GLY A 8 7.56 6.41 -17.95
CA GLY A 8 6.13 6.34 -17.70
C GLY A 8 5.69 4.87 -17.65
N PHE A 9 5.19 4.42 -16.52
CA PHE A 9 4.48 3.15 -16.44
C PHE A 9 3.02 3.41 -16.80
N HIS A 10 2.55 2.82 -17.86
CA HIS A 10 1.15 2.86 -18.24
C HIS A 10 0.51 1.51 -17.94
N VAL A 11 -0.55 1.52 -17.16
CA VAL A 11 -1.40 0.33 -17.02
C VAL A 11 -2.18 0.17 -18.30
N VAL A 12 -1.88 -0.88 -19.04
CA VAL A 12 -2.64 -1.23 -20.25
C VAL A 12 -3.84 -2.09 -19.83
N GLY A 13 -4.99 -1.46 -19.78
CA GLY A 13 -6.24 -2.11 -19.40
C GLY A 13 -6.60 -1.91 -17.91
N LYS A 14 -7.57 -2.70 -17.44
CA LYS A 14 -8.04 -2.65 -16.05
C LYS A 14 -7.24 -3.61 -15.17
N LEU A 15 -6.87 -3.17 -13.98
CA LEU A 15 -6.35 -4.07 -12.95
C LEU A 15 -7.43 -5.11 -12.64
N ARG A 16 -7.02 -6.37 -12.55
CA ARG A 16 -7.92 -7.48 -12.23
C ARG A 16 -7.56 -8.10 -10.90
N ALA A 17 -8.58 -8.49 -10.17
CA ALA A 17 -8.43 -9.24 -8.94
C ALA A 17 -7.57 -10.50 -9.15
N THR A 18 -6.79 -10.86 -8.16
CA THR A 18 -5.92 -12.02 -8.19
C THR A 18 -5.74 -12.62 -6.80
N GLN A 19 -5.09 -13.77 -6.75
CA GLN A 19 -4.69 -14.41 -5.51
C GLN A 19 -3.18 -14.36 -5.39
N ILE A 20 -2.69 -13.86 -4.27
CA ILE A 20 -1.27 -13.85 -3.94
C ILE A 20 -1.03 -14.57 -2.62
N GLN A 21 0.13 -15.18 -2.51
CA GLN A 21 0.53 -15.91 -1.32
C GLN A 21 1.96 -15.51 -0.95
N ALA A 22 2.11 -14.92 0.25
CA ALA A 22 3.43 -14.69 0.81
C ALA A 22 3.97 -15.99 1.38
N VAL A 23 5.04 -16.47 0.80
CA VAL A 23 5.74 -17.72 1.20
C VAL A 23 7.25 -17.51 1.08
N PRO A 24 8.06 -18.33 1.78
CA PRO A 24 9.51 -18.28 1.62
C PRO A 24 9.94 -18.40 0.15
N TYR A 25 11.14 -17.85 -0.14
CA TYR A 25 11.73 -17.95 -1.48
C TYR A 25 11.58 -19.38 -2.07
N PRO A 26 11.17 -19.52 -3.35
CA PRO A 26 11.04 -18.48 -4.39
C PRO A 26 9.65 -17.81 -4.50
N GLY A 27 8.83 -17.84 -3.46
CA GLY A 27 7.52 -17.20 -3.46
C GLY A 27 7.56 -15.68 -3.27
N LEU A 28 6.40 -15.06 -3.14
CA LEU A 28 6.29 -13.62 -2.87
C LEU A 28 6.83 -13.31 -1.48
N ALA A 29 7.76 -12.37 -1.40
CA ALA A 29 8.28 -11.91 -0.11
C ALA A 29 7.16 -11.30 0.74
N THR A 30 7.11 -11.67 2.03
CA THR A 30 6.09 -11.17 2.96
C THR A 30 6.07 -9.65 3.09
N ASP A 31 7.20 -8.99 2.86
CA ASP A 31 7.28 -7.52 2.92
C ASP A 31 6.59 -6.82 1.74
N LEU A 32 6.29 -7.55 0.67
CA LEU A 32 5.62 -7.01 -0.50
C LEU A 32 4.09 -7.13 -0.44
N HIS A 33 3.53 -7.95 0.45
CA HIS A 33 2.08 -8.11 0.47
C HIS A 33 1.33 -6.85 0.93
N PRO A 34 1.81 -5.99 1.88
CA PRO A 34 1.09 -4.77 2.22
C PRO A 34 0.92 -3.80 1.04
N PRO A 35 1.98 -3.43 0.28
CA PRO A 35 1.81 -2.61 -0.91
C PRO A 35 0.97 -3.29 -2.00
N MET A 36 1.07 -4.62 -2.15
CA MET A 36 0.19 -5.37 -3.06
C MET A 36 -1.27 -5.30 -2.63
N ALA A 37 -1.57 -5.38 -1.34
CA ALA A 37 -2.93 -5.24 -0.84
C ALA A 37 -3.53 -3.87 -1.21
N VAL A 38 -2.75 -2.79 -1.12
CA VAL A 38 -3.19 -1.45 -1.57
C VAL A 38 -3.50 -1.46 -3.07
N LEU A 39 -2.62 -2.01 -3.90
CA LEU A 39 -2.87 -2.14 -5.34
C LEU A 39 -4.16 -2.91 -5.62
N LEU A 40 -4.42 -3.97 -4.86
CA LEU A 40 -5.61 -4.82 -5.03
C LEU A 40 -6.90 -4.13 -4.60
N THR A 41 -6.87 -3.08 -3.78
CA THR A 41 -8.05 -2.24 -3.53
C THR A 41 -8.54 -1.53 -4.79
N GLN A 42 -7.68 -1.38 -5.80
CA GLN A 42 -7.98 -0.74 -7.08
C GLN A 42 -8.25 -1.75 -8.20
N ALA A 43 -8.15 -3.05 -7.92
CA ALA A 43 -8.38 -4.10 -8.90
C ALA A 43 -9.86 -4.47 -9.00
N HIS A 44 -10.36 -4.76 -10.21
CA HIS A 44 -11.74 -5.18 -10.42
C HIS A 44 -11.95 -6.61 -9.97
N GLY A 45 -12.81 -6.80 -8.99
CA GLY A 45 -13.22 -8.09 -8.44
C GLY A 45 -12.73 -8.31 -7.00
N VAL A 46 -12.69 -9.55 -6.58
CA VAL A 46 -12.31 -9.96 -5.21
C VAL A 46 -10.94 -10.63 -5.26
N SER A 47 -10.00 -10.04 -4.53
CA SER A 47 -8.62 -10.55 -4.42
C SER A 47 -8.39 -11.23 -3.07
N PHE A 48 -7.45 -12.16 -3.04
CA PHE A 48 -7.05 -12.85 -1.83
C PHE A 48 -5.55 -12.68 -1.61
N VAL A 49 -5.18 -12.27 -0.41
CA VAL A 49 -3.79 -12.17 0.04
C VAL A 49 -3.61 -13.13 1.21
N HIS A 50 -2.83 -14.17 1.02
CA HIS A 50 -2.58 -15.16 2.04
C HIS A 50 -1.16 -15.03 2.59
N GLU A 51 -1.02 -14.86 3.91
CA GLU A 51 0.25 -14.78 4.61
C GLU A 51 0.61 -16.13 5.23
N ARG A 52 1.75 -16.70 4.87
CA ARG A 52 2.22 -17.99 5.39
C ARG A 52 3.58 -17.94 6.05
N VAL A 53 4.18 -16.76 6.13
CA VAL A 53 5.53 -16.61 6.70
C VAL A 53 5.45 -16.22 8.17
N TYR A 54 4.58 -15.27 8.50
CA TYR A 54 4.46 -14.72 9.84
C TYR A 54 3.03 -14.52 10.29
N ASP A 55 2.78 -14.71 11.57
CA ASP A 55 1.52 -14.36 12.20
C ASP A 55 1.36 -12.84 12.37
N ASN A 56 0.12 -12.38 12.47
CA ASN A 56 -0.23 -10.98 12.78
C ASN A 56 0.32 -9.92 11.80
N ARG A 57 0.54 -10.28 10.52
CA ARG A 57 1.04 -9.36 9.50
C ARG A 57 -0.04 -8.46 8.88
N PHE A 58 -1.30 -8.64 9.24
CA PHE A 58 -2.44 -7.92 8.67
C PHE A 58 -2.91 -6.72 9.50
N LEU A 59 -2.16 -6.25 10.47
CA LEU A 59 -2.54 -5.10 11.30
C LEU A 59 -2.83 -3.83 10.47
N TYR A 60 -2.12 -3.64 9.37
CA TYR A 60 -2.31 -2.50 8.46
C TYR A 60 -3.69 -2.49 7.77
N LEU A 61 -4.39 -3.61 7.71
CA LEU A 61 -5.74 -3.66 7.13
C LEU A 61 -6.73 -2.79 7.90
N GLY A 62 -6.55 -2.69 9.23
CA GLY A 62 -7.33 -1.78 10.05
C GLY A 62 -7.16 -0.32 9.64
N GLU A 63 -5.93 0.06 9.30
CA GLU A 63 -5.63 1.41 8.82
C GLU A 63 -6.16 1.64 7.39
N LEU A 64 -6.07 0.66 6.50
CA LEU A 64 -6.66 0.75 5.16
C LEU A 64 -8.19 0.90 5.19
N ARG A 65 -8.86 0.28 6.16
CA ARG A 65 -10.32 0.47 6.34
C ARG A 65 -10.69 1.91 6.68
N LYS A 66 -9.85 2.62 7.43
CA LYS A 66 -10.08 4.04 7.73
C LYS A 66 -10.08 4.89 6.45
N LEU A 67 -9.30 4.48 5.45
CA LEU A 67 -9.28 5.09 4.12
C LEU A 67 -10.44 4.61 3.23
N GLY A 68 -11.35 3.77 3.73
CA GLY A 68 -12.51 3.29 2.98
C GLY A 68 -12.30 2.00 2.21
N ALA A 69 -11.17 1.31 2.37
CA ALA A 69 -10.94 0.03 1.68
C ALA A 69 -11.94 -1.04 2.11
N GLU A 70 -12.55 -1.70 1.14
CA GLU A 70 -13.43 -2.84 1.35
C GLU A 70 -12.63 -4.13 1.50
N LEU A 71 -12.39 -4.54 2.72
CA LEU A 71 -11.60 -5.72 3.02
C LEU A 71 -12.02 -6.41 4.31
N VAL A 72 -11.78 -7.73 4.35
CA VAL A 72 -12.05 -8.58 5.51
C VAL A 72 -10.83 -9.47 5.75
N GLN A 73 -10.49 -9.68 7.01
CA GLN A 73 -9.49 -10.67 7.39
C GLN A 73 -10.19 -11.94 7.86
N ALA A 74 -9.78 -13.07 7.28
CA ALA A 74 -10.20 -14.41 7.68
C ALA A 74 -8.95 -15.23 8.00
N GLY A 75 -8.58 -15.31 9.27
CA GLY A 75 -7.34 -15.96 9.70
C GLY A 75 -6.11 -15.33 9.06
N ALA A 76 -5.33 -16.13 8.34
CA ALA A 76 -4.13 -15.72 7.63
C ALA A 76 -4.42 -15.21 6.19
N THR A 77 -5.65 -14.87 5.88
CA THR A 77 -6.06 -14.41 4.55
C THR A 77 -6.77 -13.05 4.66
N ALA A 78 -6.34 -12.09 3.85
CA ALA A 78 -7.09 -10.88 3.58
C ALA A 78 -7.90 -11.06 2.30
N VAL A 79 -9.18 -10.73 2.35
CA VAL A 79 -10.09 -10.68 1.20
C VAL A 79 -10.33 -9.22 0.88
N ILE A 80 -10.04 -8.80 -0.34
CA ILE A 80 -10.04 -7.39 -0.76
C ILE A 80 -10.96 -7.25 -1.96
N SER A 81 -11.98 -6.43 -1.83
CA SER A 81 -12.90 -6.11 -2.92
C SER A 81 -12.51 -4.78 -3.56
N GLY A 82 -12.56 -4.71 -4.88
CA GLY A 82 -12.22 -3.48 -5.61
C GLY A 82 -12.90 -3.39 -6.98
N PRO A 83 -12.77 -2.26 -7.65
CA PRO A 83 -12.08 -1.05 -7.20
C PRO A 83 -12.85 -0.30 -6.11
N THR A 84 -12.13 0.22 -5.12
CA THR A 84 -12.70 1.01 -4.03
C THR A 84 -12.17 2.44 -4.09
N LEU A 85 -13.04 3.42 -3.96
CA LEU A 85 -12.62 4.82 -3.79
C LEU A 85 -12.02 4.97 -2.39
N LEU A 86 -10.71 5.22 -2.34
CA LEU A 86 -10.03 5.56 -1.10
C LEU A 86 -10.20 7.04 -0.81
N VAL A 87 -10.44 7.37 0.46
CA VAL A 87 -10.62 8.75 0.94
C VAL A 87 -9.61 9.01 2.05
N GLY A 88 -8.98 10.18 2.02
CA GLY A 88 -7.98 10.59 2.99
C GLY A 88 -8.52 10.56 4.43
N ALA A 89 -7.70 10.08 5.34
CA ALA A 89 -8.04 9.95 6.75
C ALA A 89 -6.76 9.92 7.60
N PRO A 90 -6.84 10.21 8.91
CA PRO A 90 -5.73 9.99 9.83
C PRO A 90 -5.47 8.49 10.05
N VAL A 91 -4.24 8.07 9.79
CA VAL A 91 -3.78 6.69 9.92
C VAL A 91 -2.44 6.62 10.63
N ARG A 92 -1.99 5.44 11.01
CA ARG A 92 -0.72 5.25 11.73
C ARG A 92 0.15 4.21 11.05
N ALA A 93 1.43 4.56 10.87
CA ALA A 93 2.45 3.61 10.42
C ALA A 93 2.80 2.65 11.56
N LEU A 94 2.25 1.44 11.55
CA LEU A 94 2.44 0.44 12.60
C LEU A 94 3.80 -0.25 12.53
N ASP A 95 4.36 -0.33 11.35
CA ASP A 95 5.71 -0.80 11.05
C ASP A 95 6.18 -0.21 9.71
N ILE A 96 7.41 -0.52 9.30
CA ILE A 96 8.01 0.01 8.07
C ILE A 96 7.21 -0.37 6.81
N ARG A 97 6.67 -1.58 6.75
CA ARG A 97 5.93 -2.11 5.58
C ARG A 97 4.51 -1.55 5.53
N ALA A 98 3.86 -1.54 6.70
CA ALA A 98 2.55 -0.92 6.87
C ALA A 98 2.62 0.58 6.51
N GLY A 99 3.64 1.28 7.02
CA GLY A 99 3.85 2.69 6.70
C GLY A 99 4.00 2.93 5.20
N ALA A 100 4.84 2.16 4.51
CA ALA A 100 5.00 2.26 3.07
C ALA A 100 3.69 2.01 2.31
N ALA A 101 2.93 1.01 2.72
CA ALA A 101 1.61 0.72 2.13
C ALA A 101 0.63 1.88 2.34
N LEU A 102 0.62 2.50 3.54
CA LEU A 102 -0.24 3.64 3.84
C LEU A 102 0.14 4.90 3.07
N VAL A 103 1.43 5.12 2.80
CA VAL A 103 1.88 6.19 1.89
C VAL A 103 1.30 5.97 0.50
N LEU A 104 1.40 4.76 -0.05
CA LEU A 104 0.82 4.42 -1.35
C LEU A 104 -0.71 4.59 -1.36
N ALA A 105 -1.39 4.16 -0.29
CA ALA A 105 -2.83 4.33 -0.17
C ALA A 105 -3.24 5.81 -0.08
N GLY A 106 -2.49 6.61 0.68
CA GLY A 106 -2.72 8.06 0.76
C GLY A 106 -2.53 8.76 -0.58
N LEU A 107 -1.51 8.37 -1.36
CA LEU A 107 -1.30 8.91 -2.71
C LEU A 107 -2.42 8.53 -3.70
N ALA A 108 -3.11 7.42 -3.45
CA ALA A 108 -4.25 6.98 -4.27
C ALA A 108 -5.60 7.50 -3.76
N ALA A 109 -5.67 8.02 -2.55
CA ALA A 109 -6.88 8.50 -1.92
C ALA A 109 -7.26 9.91 -2.39
N GLU A 110 -8.55 10.22 -2.36
CA GLU A 110 -9.04 11.59 -2.52
C GLU A 110 -8.95 12.34 -1.18
N GLY A 111 -8.47 13.58 -1.22
CA GLY A 111 -8.30 14.43 -0.04
C GLY A 111 -6.95 14.21 0.65
N GLU A 112 -6.86 14.60 1.90
CA GLU A 112 -5.62 14.59 2.68
C GLU A 112 -5.55 13.34 3.57
N THR A 113 -4.36 12.72 3.64
CA THR A 113 -4.07 11.59 4.51
C THR A 113 -2.95 11.96 5.46
N ASP A 114 -3.25 11.99 6.76
CA ASP A 114 -2.27 12.20 7.80
C ASP A 114 -1.70 10.86 8.27
N ILE A 115 -0.40 10.67 8.18
CA ILE A 115 0.26 9.44 8.61
C ILE A 115 1.10 9.72 9.85
N ALA A 116 0.66 9.24 11.00
CA ALA A 116 1.41 9.31 12.25
C ALA A 116 2.45 8.19 12.37
N ASP A 117 3.37 8.33 13.33
CA ASP A 117 4.42 7.36 13.66
C ASP A 117 5.38 7.06 12.48
N ILE A 118 5.66 8.07 11.67
CA ILE A 118 6.50 7.96 10.45
C ILE A 118 7.96 7.58 10.74
N PHE A 119 8.39 7.59 12.01
CA PHE A 119 9.73 7.13 12.40
C PHE A 119 10.00 5.68 11.97
N HIS A 120 8.96 4.88 11.79
CA HIS A 120 9.07 3.54 11.21
C HIS A 120 9.54 3.59 9.75
N LEU A 121 9.08 4.58 8.98
CA LEU A 121 9.48 4.78 7.59
C LEU A 121 10.94 5.28 7.51
N ASP A 122 11.33 6.18 8.39
CA ASP A 122 12.68 6.75 8.42
C ASP A 122 13.78 5.69 8.60
N ARG A 123 13.44 4.57 9.21
CA ARG A 123 14.37 3.45 9.44
C ARG A 123 14.71 2.66 8.17
N GLY A 124 13.94 2.78 7.10
CA GLY A 124 14.17 2.00 5.89
C GLY A 124 13.97 2.76 4.58
N TYR A 125 13.42 3.96 4.62
CA TYR A 125 13.17 4.80 3.45
C TYR A 125 13.80 6.17 3.64
N GLN A 126 15.04 6.31 3.17
CA GLN A 126 15.75 7.59 3.25
C GLN A 126 15.08 8.63 2.35
N ASP A 127 14.75 9.79 2.94
CA ASP A 127 14.22 10.98 2.23
C ASP A 127 13.01 10.64 1.34
N LEU A 128 12.09 9.82 1.87
CA LEU A 128 10.95 9.31 1.11
C LEU A 128 10.08 10.43 0.55
N GLU A 129 9.79 11.44 1.36
CA GLU A 129 8.98 12.60 0.97
C GLU A 129 9.63 13.39 -0.17
N GLU A 130 10.95 13.58 -0.14
CA GLU A 130 11.67 14.27 -1.22
C GLU A 130 11.64 13.49 -2.52
N LYS A 131 11.82 12.17 -2.43
CA LYS A 131 11.73 11.28 -3.59
C LYS A 131 10.34 11.30 -4.21
N LEU A 132 9.30 11.25 -3.38
CA LEU A 132 7.91 11.30 -3.85
C LEU A 132 7.57 12.65 -4.47
N ARG A 133 8.01 13.78 -3.88
CA ARG A 133 7.87 15.11 -4.48
C ARG A 133 8.58 15.19 -5.83
N GLY A 134 9.77 14.61 -5.93
CA GLY A 134 10.51 14.53 -7.20
C GLY A 134 9.75 13.77 -8.30
N LEU A 135 8.83 12.89 -7.93
CA LEU A 135 7.93 12.17 -8.83
C LEU A 135 6.59 12.90 -9.06
N GLY A 136 6.38 14.06 -8.44
CA GLY A 136 5.17 14.87 -8.61
C GLY A 136 4.10 14.66 -7.52
N ALA A 137 4.40 13.93 -6.46
CA ALA A 137 3.48 13.78 -5.35
C ALA A 137 3.43 15.05 -4.48
N ASP A 138 2.25 15.38 -3.98
CA ASP A 138 2.04 16.43 -2.98
C ASP A 138 2.14 15.78 -1.60
N VAL A 139 3.31 15.88 -1.00
CA VAL A 139 3.65 15.26 0.29
C VAL A 139 4.49 16.22 1.11
N GLU A 140 4.14 16.40 2.36
CA GLU A 140 4.93 17.20 3.29
C GLU A 140 5.13 16.48 4.62
N ARG A 141 6.17 16.86 5.32
CA ARG A 141 6.43 16.43 6.69
C ARG A 141 6.09 17.58 7.64
N ILE A 142 5.20 17.33 8.56
CA ILE A 142 4.72 18.27 9.57
C ILE A 142 5.15 17.88 10.99
#